data_6219187f804d596310f927c9329274cc
#
_entry.id   6219187f804d596310f927c9329274cc
#
_cell.length_a   1.000
_cell.length_b   1.000
_cell.length_c   1.000
_cell.angle_alpha   90.00
_cell.angle_beta   90.00
_cell.angle_gamma   90.00
#
_symmetry.space_group_name_H-M   'P 1'
#
loop_
_entity.id
_entity.type
_entity.pdbx_description
1 polymer ?
#
loop_
_entity_poly.entity_id
_entity_poly.type
_entity_poly.pdbx_seq_one_letter_code
_entity_poly.pdbx_strand_id
1 'polypeptide(L)'
;MNFSLLRFLPLLLLPFALAHAQPYFGNGIKIGETTADSTIVWLRLTEQAQPKWDGLPWIGTADRDFDVGKLGEKQFPAGADIADMAGSLMGTAGAVRLSWWPSDQPGSKRQTHWLSVDPSRDFTRQVELVGLQADQNHALEIESRSPGGEKGQSITGTFRTAPGSETSEDLRFVISTCQSWITRDKGTAGLQIYNHMRALDPGFFVHLGDIVYYDKRSAGGDVDARTPELARFHWNRWYGTTDVVKFHQHVPSFFIKDDHDTVTNDAWPERRVGDLTWDKGLSIFREQAPMGEQTYRTRRWSKDLQFWLVEGRDFRSANTMPDGPDKTIWGAEQKAWFKAGVLASDAPFKILFSPTPVVGPDRDNKKDNHSNSNWTHEGDEIRKFCAENNIIVITGDRHWQYHSIDDGTGVHEFSSGATTAKHAGGYSLDLRKDEHQYLAIIGGFLSGEISTTQNGKQLTMRHHLVDGSIAYEYDYSDSE
;
A
#
# COMPACT_ATOMS: atom_id res chain seq x y z
N MET A 1 12.48 -9.17 -85.36
CA MET A 1 13.13 -8.84 -84.13
C MET A 1 12.25 -7.90 -83.33
N ASN A 2 11.43 -8.44 -82.40
CA ASN A 2 10.56 -7.64 -81.54
C ASN A 2 11.21 -7.54 -80.16
N PHE A 3 11.64 -6.35 -79.78
CA PHE A 3 12.11 -6.05 -78.42
C PHE A 3 10.90 -5.63 -77.56
N SER A 4 10.60 -6.45 -76.56
CA SER A 4 9.59 -6.17 -75.54
C SER A 4 10.26 -5.36 -74.44
N LEU A 5 9.81 -4.12 -74.19
CA LEU A 5 10.24 -3.27 -73.07
C LEU A 5 9.46 -3.69 -71.81
N LEU A 6 10.14 -4.32 -70.84
CA LEU A 6 9.65 -4.49 -69.48
C LEU A 6 9.69 -3.13 -68.75
N ARG A 7 8.50 -2.60 -68.42
CA ARG A 7 8.38 -1.46 -67.53
C ARG A 7 8.46 -1.91 -66.08
N PHE A 8 9.55 -1.54 -65.39
CA PHE A 8 9.67 -1.66 -63.94
C PHE A 8 8.79 -0.58 -63.28
N LEU A 9 7.76 -1.00 -62.54
CA LEU A 9 6.98 -0.14 -61.65
C LEU A 9 7.72 -0.04 -60.33
N PRO A 10 8.11 1.13 -59.79
CA PRO A 10 8.71 1.25 -58.46
C PRO A 10 7.64 0.98 -57.43
N LEU A 11 7.84 -0.03 -56.60
CA LEU A 11 7.05 -0.32 -55.41
C LEU A 11 7.32 0.78 -54.38
N LEU A 12 6.39 1.73 -54.22
CA LEU A 12 6.40 2.71 -53.16
C LEU A 12 6.12 1.95 -51.84
N LEU A 13 7.16 1.67 -51.05
CA LEU A 13 7.06 1.29 -49.65
C LEU A 13 6.59 2.52 -48.86
N LEU A 14 5.28 2.66 -48.67
CA LEU A 14 4.72 3.57 -47.68
C LEU A 14 5.18 3.10 -46.30
N PRO A 15 5.83 3.96 -45.48
CA PRO A 15 6.11 3.60 -44.13
C PRO A 15 4.77 3.42 -43.39
N PHE A 16 4.49 2.22 -42.94
CA PHE A 16 3.44 1.99 -41.95
C PHE A 16 3.89 2.73 -40.69
N ALA A 17 3.41 3.94 -40.47
CA ALA A 17 3.44 4.57 -39.19
C ALA A 17 2.59 3.67 -38.26
N LEU A 18 3.22 2.91 -37.42
CA LEU A 18 2.56 2.27 -36.29
C LEU A 18 1.92 3.41 -35.49
N ALA A 19 0.62 3.58 -35.61
CA ALA A 19 -0.14 4.49 -34.77
C ALA A 19 0.06 3.99 -33.33
N HIS A 20 0.94 4.63 -32.58
CA HIS A 20 1.12 4.34 -31.17
C HIS A 20 -0.17 4.77 -30.46
N ALA A 21 -0.81 3.83 -29.76
CA ALA A 21 -1.99 4.15 -28.96
C ALA A 21 -1.67 5.30 -27.98
N GLN A 22 -2.63 6.19 -27.78
CA GLN A 22 -2.48 7.29 -26.81
C GLN A 22 -2.31 6.69 -25.42
N PRO A 23 -1.26 7.06 -24.65
CA PRO A 23 -1.09 6.54 -23.29
C PRO A 23 -2.12 7.12 -22.33
N TYR A 24 -2.71 6.24 -21.52
CA TYR A 24 -3.68 6.56 -20.46
C TYR A 24 -3.04 6.45 -19.06
N PHE A 25 -3.78 6.93 -18.06
CA PHE A 25 -3.49 6.76 -16.64
C PHE A 25 -4.52 5.81 -16.00
N GLY A 26 -4.64 4.58 -16.50
CA GLY A 26 -5.67 3.63 -16.06
C GLY A 26 -5.55 3.19 -14.61
N ASN A 27 -4.38 3.34 -13.99
CA ASN A 27 -4.15 3.16 -12.56
C ASN A 27 -4.24 4.48 -11.77
N GLY A 28 -4.64 5.58 -12.39
CA GLY A 28 -4.62 6.88 -11.74
C GLY A 28 -3.20 7.33 -11.36
N ILE A 29 -3.11 8.07 -10.28
CA ILE A 29 -1.87 8.47 -9.61
C ILE A 29 -1.96 8.11 -8.14
N LYS A 30 -0.80 7.93 -7.49
CA LYS A 30 -0.70 7.81 -6.03
C LYS A 30 0.21 8.92 -5.52
N ILE A 31 -0.26 9.66 -4.55
CA ILE A 31 0.51 10.68 -3.86
C ILE A 31 0.98 10.05 -2.56
N GLY A 32 2.29 10.07 -2.28
CA GLY A 32 2.83 9.42 -1.09
C GLY A 32 4.05 10.08 -0.51
N GLU A 33 4.46 9.60 0.64
CA GLU A 33 5.63 10.08 1.40
C GLU A 33 5.66 11.60 1.59
N THR A 34 4.48 12.20 1.72
CA THR A 34 4.34 13.66 1.86
C THR A 34 4.95 14.14 3.17
N THR A 35 5.74 15.21 3.08
CA THR A 35 6.35 15.93 4.19
C THR A 35 5.91 17.39 4.20
N ALA A 36 6.55 18.22 4.99
CA ALA A 36 6.32 19.68 4.98
C ALA A 36 6.81 20.36 3.69
N ASP A 37 7.76 19.75 2.97
CA ASP A 37 8.46 20.36 1.83
C ASP A 37 8.59 19.47 0.58
N SER A 38 8.08 18.25 0.63
CA SER A 38 8.18 17.28 -0.47
C SER A 38 7.01 16.33 -0.52
N THR A 39 6.84 15.66 -1.67
CA THR A 39 5.93 14.52 -1.88
C THR A 39 6.41 13.68 -3.05
N ILE A 40 6.09 12.39 -3.06
CA ILE A 40 6.33 11.49 -4.20
C ILE A 40 5.01 11.30 -4.96
N VAL A 41 5.05 11.53 -6.28
CA VAL A 41 3.95 11.22 -7.18
C VAL A 41 4.32 9.97 -7.97
N TRP A 42 3.58 8.91 -7.75
CA TRP A 42 3.65 7.67 -8.52
C TRP A 42 2.60 7.68 -9.63
N LEU A 43 2.99 7.20 -10.79
CA LEU A 43 2.11 7.00 -11.94
C LEU A 43 2.56 5.80 -12.78
N ARG A 44 1.64 5.30 -13.61
CA ARG A 44 1.87 4.27 -14.61
C ARG A 44 1.15 4.65 -15.90
N LEU A 45 1.81 4.44 -17.05
CA LEU A 45 1.16 4.60 -18.34
C LEU A 45 0.58 3.26 -18.80
N THR A 46 -0.65 3.31 -19.33
CA THR A 46 -1.43 2.14 -19.75
C THR A 46 -1.96 2.29 -21.16
N GLU A 47 -2.21 1.17 -21.83
CA GLU A 47 -2.82 1.13 -23.16
C GLU A 47 -4.29 1.51 -23.15
N GLN A 48 -4.96 1.39 -22.01
CA GLN A 48 -6.39 1.61 -21.82
C GLN A 48 -6.63 2.48 -20.59
N ALA A 49 -7.77 3.19 -20.61
CA ALA A 49 -8.17 4.08 -19.51
C ALA A 49 -8.63 3.34 -18.24
N GLN A 50 -8.93 2.06 -18.33
CA GLN A 50 -9.38 1.22 -17.21
C GLN A 50 -9.12 -0.25 -17.52
N PRO A 51 -9.08 -1.11 -16.47
CA PRO A 51 -8.91 -2.55 -16.66
C PRO A 51 -9.99 -3.17 -17.54
N LYS A 52 -9.62 -4.24 -18.22
CA LYS A 52 -10.51 -5.05 -19.05
C LYS A 52 -11.45 -5.89 -18.16
N TRP A 53 -12.53 -5.28 -17.69
CA TRP A 53 -13.46 -5.95 -16.77
C TRP A 53 -14.26 -7.09 -17.42
N ASP A 54 -14.45 -7.04 -18.72
CA ASP A 54 -15.12 -8.02 -19.59
C ASP A 54 -14.17 -9.03 -20.22
N GLY A 55 -12.94 -9.14 -19.72
CA GLY A 55 -11.96 -10.12 -20.15
C GLY A 55 -12.34 -11.56 -19.79
N LEU A 56 -11.53 -12.52 -20.25
CA LEU A 56 -11.73 -13.94 -19.96
C LEU A 56 -11.65 -14.21 -18.45
N PRO A 57 -12.48 -15.10 -17.92
CA PRO A 57 -12.44 -15.47 -16.51
C PRO A 57 -11.18 -16.30 -16.20
N TRP A 58 -10.60 -16.07 -15.02
CA TRP A 58 -9.51 -16.87 -14.50
C TRP A 58 -9.99 -18.29 -14.20
N ILE A 59 -9.21 -19.29 -14.62
CA ILE A 59 -9.46 -20.68 -14.28
C ILE A 59 -8.89 -20.92 -12.88
N GLY A 60 -9.72 -20.75 -11.84
CA GLY A 60 -9.33 -21.07 -10.49
C GLY A 60 -9.05 -22.57 -10.36
N THR A 61 -7.94 -22.95 -9.74
CA THR A 61 -7.67 -24.34 -9.38
C THR A 61 -8.12 -24.59 -7.95
N ALA A 62 -9.02 -25.54 -7.75
CA ALA A 62 -9.40 -26.05 -6.42
C ALA A 62 -8.28 -26.90 -5.77
N ASP A 63 -7.23 -27.23 -6.51
CA ASP A 63 -6.12 -28.05 -6.04
C ASP A 63 -5.19 -27.24 -5.12
N ARG A 64 -5.21 -27.60 -3.85
CA ARG A 64 -4.31 -27.08 -2.80
C ARG A 64 -2.89 -27.67 -2.86
N ASP A 65 -2.55 -28.39 -3.93
CA ASP A 65 -1.25 -29.03 -4.05
C ASP A 65 -0.19 -27.97 -4.41
N PHE A 66 0.65 -27.65 -3.42
CA PHE A 66 1.76 -26.69 -3.51
C PHE A 66 2.92 -27.16 -4.39
N ASP A 67 2.74 -28.16 -5.24
CA ASP A 67 3.77 -28.61 -6.17
C ASP A 67 4.00 -27.57 -7.28
N VAL A 68 5.05 -26.78 -7.06
CA VAL A 68 5.45 -25.57 -7.75
C VAL A 68 5.56 -25.71 -9.29
N GLY A 69 5.65 -26.91 -9.82
CA GLY A 69 5.84 -27.19 -11.25
C GLY A 69 4.57 -27.35 -12.09
N LYS A 70 3.43 -27.66 -11.48
CA LYS A 70 2.24 -28.11 -12.23
C LYS A 70 1.09 -27.10 -12.36
N LEU A 71 1.11 -26.02 -11.62
CA LEU A 71 -0.04 -25.10 -11.50
C LEU A 71 0.00 -23.90 -12.47
N GLY A 72 1.16 -23.54 -13.03
CA GLY A 72 1.30 -22.39 -13.94
C GLY A 72 0.43 -22.47 -15.21
N GLU A 73 0.24 -23.68 -15.73
CA GLU A 73 -0.47 -23.89 -17.00
C GLU A 73 -2.00 -23.86 -16.88
N LYS A 74 -2.56 -23.92 -15.66
CA LYS A 74 -4.03 -24.06 -15.46
C LYS A 74 -4.76 -22.78 -15.10
N GLN A 75 -4.07 -21.65 -14.90
CA GLN A 75 -4.70 -20.40 -14.50
C GLN A 75 -5.33 -19.63 -15.67
N PHE A 76 -4.87 -19.90 -16.89
CA PHE A 76 -5.34 -19.28 -18.12
C PHE A 76 -6.23 -20.25 -18.91
N PRO A 77 -7.27 -19.77 -19.62
CA PRO A 77 -7.89 -20.52 -20.70
C PRO A 77 -6.86 -20.90 -21.78
N ALA A 78 -7.07 -22.00 -22.47
CA ALA A 78 -6.14 -22.46 -23.51
C ALA A 78 -5.92 -21.38 -24.58
N GLY A 79 -4.67 -21.00 -24.81
CA GLY A 79 -4.28 -20.00 -25.80
C GLY A 79 -4.44 -18.54 -25.36
N ALA A 80 -4.89 -18.27 -24.13
CA ALA A 80 -4.98 -16.93 -23.57
C ALA A 80 -3.69 -16.53 -22.84
N ASP A 81 -3.47 -15.21 -22.72
CA ASP A 81 -2.42 -14.62 -21.88
C ASP A 81 -3.00 -13.60 -20.89
N ILE A 82 -2.14 -12.92 -20.12
CA ILE A 82 -2.58 -11.91 -19.13
C ILE A 82 -3.43 -10.81 -19.76
N ALA A 83 -3.11 -10.36 -20.99
CA ALA A 83 -3.82 -9.28 -21.66
C ALA A 83 -5.28 -9.61 -21.97
N ASP A 84 -5.62 -10.90 -22.07
CA ASP A 84 -6.97 -11.37 -22.36
C ASP A 84 -7.85 -11.45 -21.11
N MET A 85 -7.25 -11.46 -19.93
CA MET A 85 -7.93 -11.81 -18.69
C MET A 85 -8.73 -10.65 -18.08
N ALA A 86 -9.82 -11.01 -17.39
CA ALA A 86 -10.60 -10.01 -16.64
C ALA A 86 -9.76 -9.33 -15.55
N GLY A 87 -9.79 -8.00 -15.57
CA GLY A 87 -8.99 -7.15 -14.68
C GLY A 87 -7.61 -6.78 -15.24
N SER A 88 -7.24 -7.25 -16.42
CA SER A 88 -5.99 -6.86 -17.08
C SER A 88 -5.94 -5.37 -17.42
N LEU A 89 -4.77 -4.77 -17.22
CA LEU A 89 -4.48 -3.41 -17.58
C LEU A 89 -3.03 -3.33 -18.05
N MET A 90 -2.83 -3.44 -19.35
CA MET A 90 -1.50 -3.49 -19.94
C MET A 90 -0.80 -2.12 -19.88
N GLY A 91 0.50 -2.14 -19.58
CA GLY A 91 1.33 -0.95 -19.59
C GLY A 91 1.76 -0.56 -21.00
N THR A 92 2.05 0.72 -21.21
CA THR A 92 2.56 1.23 -22.50
C THR A 92 3.68 2.23 -22.33
N ALA A 93 4.58 2.25 -23.33
CA ALA A 93 5.68 3.20 -23.37
C ALA A 93 5.16 4.63 -23.62
N GLY A 94 5.90 5.60 -23.08
CA GLY A 94 5.58 7.02 -23.25
C GLY A 94 6.37 7.89 -22.29
N ALA A 95 5.98 9.14 -22.24
CA ALA A 95 6.54 10.11 -21.32
C ALA A 95 5.44 10.91 -20.63
N VAL A 96 5.74 11.42 -19.45
CA VAL A 96 4.83 12.23 -18.63
C VAL A 96 5.47 13.59 -18.32
N ARG A 97 4.63 14.57 -18.05
CA ARG A 97 5.04 15.89 -17.57
C ARG A 97 4.11 16.30 -16.44
N LEU A 98 4.70 16.59 -15.28
CA LEU A 98 3.98 16.98 -14.08
C LEU A 98 4.01 18.50 -13.96
N SER A 99 2.87 19.07 -13.59
CA SER A 99 2.71 20.47 -13.22
C SER A 99 2.05 20.57 -11.88
N TRP A 100 2.55 21.43 -10.97
CA TRP A 100 1.98 21.61 -9.65
C TRP A 100 2.07 23.09 -9.20
N TRP A 101 1.17 23.47 -8.32
CA TRP A 101 1.09 24.83 -7.78
C TRP A 101 0.27 24.84 -6.47
N PRO A 102 0.50 25.78 -5.57
CA PRO A 102 -0.41 26.03 -4.45
C PRO A 102 -1.82 26.32 -4.99
N SER A 103 -2.84 25.68 -4.43
CA SER A 103 -4.21 25.72 -4.97
C SER A 103 -4.79 27.14 -5.02
N ASP A 104 -4.35 28.03 -4.12
CA ASP A 104 -4.70 29.45 -4.05
C ASP A 104 -3.83 30.37 -4.94
N GLN A 105 -2.77 29.81 -5.58
CA GLN A 105 -1.81 30.56 -6.41
C GLN A 105 -1.60 29.89 -7.79
N PRO A 106 -2.61 29.79 -8.65
CA PRO A 106 -2.49 29.09 -9.93
C PRO A 106 -1.47 29.70 -10.90
N GLY A 107 -1.10 30.95 -10.68
CA GLY A 107 -0.04 31.66 -11.46
C GLY A 107 1.39 31.22 -11.13
N SER A 108 1.61 30.50 -10.03
CA SER A 108 2.93 30.02 -9.59
C SER A 108 3.28 28.60 -10.07
N LYS A 109 2.65 28.15 -11.15
CA LYS A 109 2.79 26.81 -11.73
C LYS A 109 4.25 26.43 -11.98
N ARG A 110 4.71 25.37 -11.35
CA ARG A 110 6.00 24.72 -11.61
C ARG A 110 5.77 23.50 -12.49
N GLN A 111 6.79 23.09 -13.24
CA GLN A 111 6.65 22.00 -14.19
C GLN A 111 7.96 21.21 -14.35
N THR A 112 7.87 19.89 -14.52
CA THR A 112 9.01 19.07 -14.94
C THR A 112 9.26 19.21 -16.44
N HIS A 113 10.41 18.77 -16.90
CA HIS A 113 10.55 18.32 -18.30
C HIS A 113 9.79 17.01 -18.53
N TRP A 114 9.74 16.55 -19.78
CA TRP A 114 9.15 15.24 -20.09
C TRP A 114 10.02 14.11 -19.55
N LEU A 115 9.41 13.19 -18.80
CA LEU A 115 10.04 12.06 -18.12
C LEU A 115 9.49 10.77 -18.73
N SER A 116 10.34 9.92 -19.28
CA SER A 116 9.94 8.60 -19.78
C SER A 116 9.56 7.68 -18.65
N VAL A 117 8.53 6.88 -18.83
CA VAL A 117 8.23 5.73 -17.95
C VAL A 117 9.19 4.58 -18.24
N ASP A 118 9.38 3.68 -17.27
CA ASP A 118 10.33 2.59 -17.35
C ASP A 118 9.64 1.26 -17.71
N PRO A 119 9.81 0.71 -18.93
CA PRO A 119 9.22 -0.58 -19.30
C PRO A 119 9.68 -1.75 -18.42
N SER A 120 10.90 -1.70 -17.90
CA SER A 120 11.43 -2.77 -17.03
C SER A 120 10.78 -2.76 -15.64
N ARG A 121 10.16 -1.63 -15.26
CA ARG A 121 9.42 -1.41 -14.01
C ARG A 121 7.92 -1.21 -14.29
N ASP A 122 7.34 -2.05 -15.13
CA ASP A 122 5.90 -2.05 -15.45
C ASP A 122 5.38 -0.68 -15.94
N PHE A 123 6.20 0.05 -16.69
CA PHE A 123 5.84 1.39 -17.21
C PHE A 123 5.47 2.40 -16.12
N THR A 124 6.03 2.23 -14.92
CA THR A 124 5.85 3.16 -13.81
C THR A 124 6.85 4.30 -13.84
N ARG A 125 6.54 5.37 -13.12
CA ARG A 125 7.44 6.46 -12.78
C ARG A 125 7.09 7.00 -11.39
N GLN A 126 8.10 7.21 -10.58
CA GLN A 126 8.01 7.99 -9.35
C GLN A 126 8.74 9.31 -9.54
N VAL A 127 8.10 10.41 -9.13
CA VAL A 127 8.65 11.76 -9.26
C VAL A 127 8.55 12.43 -7.90
N GLU A 128 9.68 12.76 -7.32
CA GLU A 128 9.72 13.55 -6.09
C GLU A 128 9.56 15.03 -6.43
N LEU A 129 8.57 15.67 -5.82
CA LEU A 129 8.35 17.11 -5.86
C LEU A 129 8.94 17.68 -4.58
N VAL A 130 9.89 18.61 -4.70
CA VAL A 130 10.62 19.20 -3.57
C VAL A 130 10.48 20.73 -3.54
N GLY A 131 10.80 21.33 -2.39
CA GLY A 131 10.71 22.78 -2.18
C GLY A 131 9.24 23.24 -2.19
N LEU A 132 8.35 22.42 -1.63
CA LEU A 132 6.97 22.76 -1.38
C LEU A 132 6.87 23.65 -0.14
N GLN A 133 5.75 24.33 0.01
CA GLN A 133 5.45 25.08 1.23
C GLN A 133 4.74 24.17 2.23
N ALA A 134 5.09 24.26 3.50
CA ALA A 134 4.44 23.54 4.57
C ALA A 134 2.99 23.99 4.74
N ASP A 135 2.14 23.08 5.19
CA ASP A 135 0.72 23.36 5.47
C ASP A 135 -0.06 23.96 4.28
N GLN A 136 0.27 23.54 3.07
CA GLN A 136 -0.27 24.13 1.84
C GLN A 136 -1.00 23.09 1.00
N ASN A 137 -2.21 23.43 0.55
CA ASN A 137 -2.92 22.65 -0.47
C ASN A 137 -2.29 22.91 -1.85
N HIS A 138 -1.97 21.80 -2.54
CA HIS A 138 -1.41 21.84 -3.89
C HIS A 138 -2.36 21.18 -4.89
N ALA A 139 -2.46 21.79 -6.07
CA ALA A 139 -3.06 21.17 -7.25
C ALA A 139 -1.95 20.55 -8.11
N LEU A 140 -2.27 19.42 -8.73
CA LEU A 140 -1.39 18.64 -9.59
C LEU A 140 -2.10 18.34 -10.90
N GLU A 141 -1.40 18.54 -12.02
CA GLU A 141 -1.82 18.12 -13.36
C GLU A 141 -0.69 17.32 -14.02
N ILE A 142 -1.02 16.16 -14.59
CA ILE A 142 -0.06 15.32 -15.27
C ILE A 142 -0.57 15.05 -16.67
N GLU A 143 0.29 15.29 -17.65
CA GLU A 143 0.04 15.00 -19.06
C GLU A 143 0.89 13.81 -19.52
N SER A 144 0.35 13.00 -20.40
CA SER A 144 1.09 11.92 -21.09
C SER A 144 1.31 12.23 -22.58
N ARG A 145 2.30 11.59 -23.16
CA ARG A 145 2.51 11.53 -24.62
C ARG A 145 3.08 10.19 -25.04
N SER A 146 2.82 9.82 -26.30
CA SER A 146 3.40 8.63 -26.92
C SER A 146 4.93 8.77 -27.10
N PRO A 147 5.67 7.69 -27.39
CA PRO A 147 7.08 7.77 -27.78
C PRO A 147 7.30 8.64 -29.02
N GLY A 148 6.35 8.72 -29.94
CA GLY A 148 6.34 9.58 -31.12
C GLY A 148 6.08 11.05 -30.81
N GLY A 149 5.71 11.39 -29.57
CA GLY A 149 5.43 12.76 -29.14
C GLY A 149 3.97 13.19 -29.25
N GLU A 150 3.07 12.30 -29.70
CA GLU A 150 1.64 12.61 -29.79
C GLU A 150 1.04 12.74 -28.40
N LYS A 151 0.19 13.75 -28.21
CA LYS A 151 -0.49 14.03 -26.94
C LYS A 151 -1.39 12.85 -26.54
N GLY A 152 -1.22 12.38 -25.31
CA GLY A 152 -2.07 11.39 -24.65
C GLY A 152 -3.15 12.04 -23.79
N GLN A 153 -3.35 11.51 -22.61
CA GLN A 153 -4.34 11.96 -21.63
C GLN A 153 -3.75 12.93 -20.61
N SER A 154 -4.63 13.61 -19.88
CA SER A 154 -4.29 14.38 -18.68
C SER A 154 -5.07 13.82 -17.49
N ILE A 155 -4.43 13.85 -16.31
CA ILE A 155 -5.03 13.50 -15.01
C ILE A 155 -4.69 14.58 -14.00
N THR A 156 -5.58 14.83 -13.04
CA THR A 156 -5.38 15.81 -11.98
C THR A 156 -5.36 15.13 -10.61
N GLY A 157 -4.78 15.79 -9.63
CA GLY A 157 -4.78 15.39 -8.23
C GLY A 157 -4.65 16.61 -7.33
N THR A 158 -4.82 16.38 -6.04
CA THR A 158 -4.59 17.40 -5.00
C THR A 158 -3.95 16.75 -3.79
N PHE A 159 -3.15 17.51 -3.04
CA PHE A 159 -2.63 17.05 -1.75
C PHE A 159 -2.33 18.27 -0.86
N ARG A 160 -2.30 18.02 0.44
CA ARG A 160 -1.80 18.99 1.42
C ARG A 160 -0.47 18.53 1.97
N THR A 161 0.51 19.42 2.03
CA THR A 161 1.79 19.15 2.71
C THR A 161 1.60 19.14 4.22
N ALA A 162 2.44 18.40 4.93
CA ALA A 162 2.44 18.39 6.38
C ALA A 162 2.78 19.79 6.92
N PRO A 163 2.26 20.16 8.09
CA PRO A 163 2.53 21.48 8.70
C PRO A 163 3.96 21.60 9.23
N GLY A 164 4.64 20.47 9.48
CA GLY A 164 6.00 20.46 10.00
C GLY A 164 6.09 20.56 11.54
N SER A 165 7.30 20.35 12.05
CA SER A 165 7.59 20.14 13.48
C SER A 165 7.21 21.30 14.40
N GLU A 166 7.15 22.52 13.88
CA GLU A 166 6.88 23.72 14.67
C GLU A 166 5.39 24.09 14.76
N THR A 167 4.56 23.47 13.94
CA THR A 167 3.13 23.82 13.83
C THR A 167 2.26 22.76 14.50
N SER A 168 1.41 23.21 15.43
CA SER A 168 0.35 22.43 16.05
C SER A 168 -0.95 22.65 15.30
N GLU A 169 -1.63 21.57 14.89
CA GLU A 169 -2.93 21.64 14.21
C GLU A 169 -3.83 20.46 14.59
N ASP A 170 -5.11 20.63 14.34
CA ASP A 170 -6.04 19.50 14.38
C ASP A 170 -5.89 18.66 13.11
N LEU A 171 -5.78 17.36 13.27
CA LEU A 171 -5.42 16.41 12.21
C LEU A 171 -6.29 15.16 12.27
N ARG A 172 -6.72 14.67 11.12
CA ARG A 172 -7.23 13.29 10.97
C ARG A 172 -6.30 12.48 10.07
N PHE A 173 -6.17 11.20 10.39
CA PHE A 173 -5.51 10.22 9.53
C PHE A 173 -6.30 8.91 9.55
N VAL A 174 -6.14 8.12 8.49
CA VAL A 174 -6.88 6.85 8.34
C VAL A 174 -5.94 5.70 8.02
N ILE A 175 -6.33 4.50 8.44
CA ILE A 175 -5.47 3.31 8.35
C ILE A 175 -6.31 2.12 7.89
N SER A 176 -5.74 1.28 7.02
CA SER A 176 -6.30 -0.02 6.66
C SER A 176 -5.22 -1.07 6.45
N THR A 177 -5.64 -2.34 6.43
CA THR A 177 -4.81 -3.52 6.13
C THR A 177 -5.67 -4.58 5.43
N CYS A 178 -5.05 -5.61 4.87
CA CYS A 178 -5.72 -6.85 4.44
C CYS A 178 -6.87 -6.63 3.45
N GLN A 179 -6.56 -6.15 2.24
CA GLN A 179 -7.55 -5.94 1.17
C GLN A 179 -7.55 -7.07 0.14
N SER A 180 -8.35 -8.12 0.38
CA SER A 180 -8.45 -9.25 -0.54
C SER A 180 -9.37 -8.98 -1.73
N TRP A 181 -8.87 -9.25 -2.94
CA TRP A 181 -9.62 -9.04 -4.19
C TRP A 181 -10.95 -9.78 -4.25
N ILE A 182 -10.97 -11.05 -3.81
CA ILE A 182 -12.16 -11.90 -3.89
C ILE A 182 -13.28 -11.48 -2.93
N THR A 183 -12.96 -10.69 -1.91
CA THR A 183 -13.92 -10.24 -0.90
C THR A 183 -14.39 -8.80 -1.11
N ARG A 184 -13.92 -8.13 -2.20
CA ARG A 184 -14.32 -6.74 -2.48
C ARG A 184 -15.85 -6.59 -2.55
N ASP A 185 -16.35 -5.50 -2.04
CA ASP A 185 -17.78 -5.28 -1.82
C ASP A 185 -18.44 -4.33 -2.83
N LYS A 186 -17.65 -3.66 -3.70
CA LYS A 186 -18.11 -2.73 -4.75
C LYS A 186 -17.79 -3.18 -6.17
N GLY A 187 -17.52 -4.47 -6.41
CA GLY A 187 -17.23 -4.98 -7.74
C GLY A 187 -16.04 -4.28 -8.39
N THR A 188 -16.24 -3.66 -9.56
CA THR A 188 -15.20 -2.93 -10.30
C THR A 188 -14.87 -1.55 -9.70
N ALA A 189 -15.70 -1.04 -8.79
CA ALA A 189 -15.38 0.17 -8.04
C ALA A 189 -14.37 -0.09 -6.91
N GLY A 190 -14.25 -1.34 -6.43
CA GLY A 190 -13.28 -1.76 -5.43
C GLY A 190 -13.89 -1.98 -4.04
N LEU A 191 -13.57 -1.10 -3.08
CA LEU A 191 -13.96 -1.21 -1.68
C LEU A 191 -14.65 0.06 -1.21
N GLN A 192 -15.80 -0.09 -0.54
CA GLN A 192 -16.58 1.06 -0.04
C GLN A 192 -15.85 1.88 1.02
N ILE A 193 -14.98 1.26 1.83
CA ILE A 193 -14.23 1.97 2.88
C ILE A 193 -13.43 3.15 2.34
N TYR A 194 -12.91 3.10 1.10
CA TYR A 194 -12.15 4.20 0.51
C TYR A 194 -12.97 5.49 0.37
N ASN A 195 -14.27 5.38 0.07
CA ASN A 195 -15.16 6.53 0.05
C ASN A 195 -15.43 7.08 1.46
N HIS A 196 -15.59 6.20 2.45
CA HIS A 196 -15.80 6.61 3.84
C HIS A 196 -14.53 7.23 4.45
N MET A 197 -13.35 6.63 4.23
CA MET A 197 -12.08 7.21 4.64
C MET A 197 -11.85 8.59 4.01
N ARG A 198 -12.13 8.73 2.70
CA ARG A 198 -12.00 10.03 2.01
C ARG A 198 -12.95 11.08 2.56
N ALA A 199 -14.18 10.70 2.95
CA ALA A 199 -15.18 11.62 3.52
C ALA A 199 -14.77 12.18 4.89
N LEU A 200 -13.82 11.56 5.59
CA LEU A 200 -13.21 12.10 6.82
C LEU A 200 -12.20 13.22 6.56
N ASP A 201 -11.87 13.50 5.29
CA ASP A 201 -10.87 14.51 4.88
C ASP A 201 -9.53 14.34 5.61
N PRO A 202 -8.88 13.17 5.50
CA PRO A 202 -7.67 12.89 6.25
C PRO A 202 -6.46 13.61 5.66
N GLY A 203 -5.56 14.08 6.52
CA GLY A 203 -4.26 14.60 6.10
C GLY A 203 -3.37 13.53 5.47
N PHE A 204 -3.48 12.27 5.94
CA PHE A 204 -2.79 11.13 5.34
C PHE A 204 -3.49 9.79 5.60
N PHE A 205 -3.07 8.81 4.83
CA PHE A 205 -3.48 7.41 4.92
C PHE A 205 -2.28 6.50 5.12
N VAL A 206 -2.42 5.43 5.89
CA VAL A 206 -1.42 4.36 6.04
C VAL A 206 -2.03 3.02 5.67
N HIS A 207 -1.43 2.31 4.73
CA HIS A 207 -1.73 0.91 4.45
C HIS A 207 -0.68 -0.01 5.11
N LEU A 208 -1.13 -0.88 6.01
CA LEU A 208 -0.26 -1.69 6.88
C LEU A 208 0.06 -3.09 6.31
N GLY A 209 0.10 -3.24 5.00
CA GLY A 209 0.39 -4.54 4.38
C GLY A 209 -0.83 -5.33 3.98
N ASP A 210 -0.60 -6.47 3.30
CA ASP A 210 -1.65 -7.25 2.63
C ASP A 210 -2.46 -6.39 1.64
N ILE A 211 -1.74 -5.55 0.90
CA ILE A 211 -2.30 -4.67 -0.13
C ILE A 211 -2.81 -5.48 -1.30
N VAL A 212 -2.07 -6.55 -1.64
CA VAL A 212 -2.42 -7.56 -2.64
C VAL A 212 -2.13 -8.94 -2.08
N TYR A 213 -2.83 -9.93 -2.57
CA TYR A 213 -2.65 -11.33 -2.16
C TYR A 213 -2.13 -12.13 -3.35
N TYR A 214 -0.84 -12.45 -3.36
CA TYR A 214 -0.19 -13.21 -4.43
C TYR A 214 -0.54 -14.70 -4.41
N ASP A 215 -1.02 -15.22 -3.30
CA ASP A 215 -1.22 -16.64 -3.01
C ASP A 215 -2.68 -17.03 -2.69
N LYS A 216 -3.64 -16.14 -2.96
CA LYS A 216 -5.08 -16.43 -2.76
C LYS A 216 -5.69 -16.97 -4.04
N ARG A 217 -6.04 -18.26 -4.00
CA ARG A 217 -6.74 -18.96 -5.08
C ARG A 217 -8.22 -19.05 -4.80
N SER A 218 -9.03 -18.80 -5.80
CA SER A 218 -10.45 -19.15 -5.76
C SER A 218 -10.95 -19.50 -7.15
N ALA A 219 -11.88 -20.46 -7.24
CA ALA A 219 -12.57 -20.75 -8.49
C ALA A 219 -13.25 -19.47 -9.02
N GLY A 220 -12.85 -19.03 -10.21
CA GLY A 220 -13.47 -17.91 -10.92
C GLY A 220 -13.08 -16.50 -10.47
N GLY A 221 -12.08 -16.30 -9.59
CA GLY A 221 -11.84 -14.96 -9.07
C GLY A 221 -10.42 -14.55 -8.77
N ASP A 222 -9.54 -15.48 -8.44
CA ASP A 222 -8.17 -15.11 -8.06
C ASP A 222 -7.12 -16.06 -8.66
N VAL A 223 -5.92 -15.53 -8.80
CA VAL A 223 -4.78 -16.15 -9.46
C VAL A 223 -3.56 -16.07 -8.56
N ASP A 224 -2.74 -17.13 -8.54
CA ASP A 224 -1.45 -17.09 -7.87
C ASP A 224 -0.44 -16.28 -8.68
N ALA A 225 0.26 -15.37 -8.03
CA ALA A 225 1.37 -14.63 -8.61
C ALA A 225 2.64 -15.49 -8.67
N ARG A 226 2.72 -16.39 -9.66
CA ARG A 226 3.89 -17.28 -9.86
C ARG A 226 5.00 -16.64 -10.67
N THR A 227 4.71 -15.53 -11.30
CA THR A 227 5.67 -14.74 -12.08
C THR A 227 5.61 -13.28 -11.67
N PRO A 228 6.65 -12.49 -11.92
CA PRO A 228 6.62 -11.05 -11.69
C PRO A 228 5.47 -10.33 -12.41
N GLU A 229 5.08 -10.79 -13.61
CA GLU A 229 3.98 -10.23 -14.39
C GLU A 229 2.63 -10.43 -13.70
N LEU A 230 2.41 -11.63 -13.13
CA LEU A 230 1.19 -11.92 -12.36
C LEU A 230 1.16 -11.15 -11.03
N ALA A 231 2.32 -10.94 -10.38
CA ALA A 231 2.39 -10.09 -9.21
C ALA A 231 1.99 -8.64 -9.56
N ARG A 232 2.53 -8.08 -10.64
CA ARG A 232 2.15 -6.77 -11.17
C ARG A 232 0.67 -6.69 -11.55
N PHE A 233 0.11 -7.76 -12.11
CA PHE A 233 -1.32 -7.86 -12.42
C PHE A 233 -2.19 -7.64 -11.17
N HIS A 234 -1.84 -8.20 -10.01
CA HIS A 234 -2.59 -7.98 -8.77
C HIS A 234 -2.62 -6.50 -8.37
N TRP A 235 -1.50 -5.80 -8.46
CA TRP A 235 -1.43 -4.36 -8.22
C TRP A 235 -2.25 -3.56 -9.24
N ASN A 236 -2.08 -3.87 -10.53
CA ASN A 236 -2.69 -3.12 -11.61
C ASN A 236 -4.21 -3.21 -11.59
N ARG A 237 -4.79 -4.38 -11.27
CA ARG A 237 -6.23 -4.51 -11.17
C ARG A 237 -6.81 -3.80 -9.94
N TRP A 238 -6.12 -3.84 -8.77
CA TRP A 238 -6.56 -3.13 -7.57
C TRP A 238 -6.56 -1.61 -7.79
N TYR A 239 -5.43 -1.08 -8.23
CA TYR A 239 -5.26 0.34 -8.48
C TYR A 239 -5.85 0.79 -9.83
N GLY A 240 -6.61 -0.05 -10.50
CA GLY A 240 -7.51 0.28 -11.61
C GLY A 240 -8.98 0.39 -11.20
N THR A 241 -9.33 0.10 -9.93
CA THR A 241 -10.70 0.27 -9.41
C THR A 241 -10.99 1.73 -9.09
N THR A 242 -12.22 2.17 -9.38
CA THR A 242 -12.57 3.60 -9.41
C THR A 242 -12.41 4.30 -8.05
N ASP A 243 -12.83 3.65 -6.95
CA ASP A 243 -12.83 4.27 -5.63
C ASP A 243 -11.41 4.36 -5.07
N VAL A 244 -10.58 3.34 -5.33
CA VAL A 244 -9.14 3.32 -4.95
C VAL A 244 -8.37 4.40 -5.73
N VAL A 245 -8.59 4.51 -7.05
CA VAL A 245 -7.98 5.56 -7.88
C VAL A 245 -8.33 6.93 -7.35
N LYS A 246 -9.62 7.21 -7.12
CA LYS A 246 -10.08 8.52 -6.60
C LYS A 246 -9.50 8.85 -5.22
N PHE A 247 -9.33 7.85 -4.37
CA PHE A 247 -8.76 8.05 -3.04
C PHE A 247 -7.30 8.51 -3.13
N HIS A 248 -6.46 7.74 -3.84
CA HIS A 248 -5.02 8.01 -3.90
C HIS A 248 -4.63 9.24 -4.74
N GLN A 249 -5.55 9.75 -5.58
CA GLN A 249 -5.38 11.04 -6.28
C GLN A 249 -5.44 12.26 -5.35
N HIS A 250 -5.99 12.09 -4.12
CA HIS A 250 -6.28 13.22 -3.23
C HIS A 250 -5.77 13.04 -1.81
N VAL A 251 -5.42 11.82 -1.40
CA VAL A 251 -4.98 11.52 -0.03
C VAL A 251 -3.53 11.07 -0.03
N PRO A 252 -2.61 11.84 0.58
CA PRO A 252 -1.23 11.40 0.79
C PRO A 252 -1.18 10.06 1.50
N SER A 253 -0.42 9.11 0.95
CA SER A 253 -0.47 7.72 1.37
C SER A 253 0.92 7.20 1.73
N PHE A 254 0.98 6.41 2.79
CA PHE A 254 2.16 5.67 3.24
C PHE A 254 1.85 4.18 3.15
N PHE A 255 2.80 3.41 2.63
CA PHE A 255 2.61 1.98 2.42
C PHE A 255 3.67 1.20 3.16
N ILE A 256 3.25 0.16 3.87
CA ILE A 256 4.11 -0.90 4.40
C ILE A 256 3.66 -2.18 3.72
N LYS A 257 4.59 -3.10 3.45
CA LYS A 257 4.25 -4.44 2.95
C LYS A 257 4.14 -5.44 4.06
N ASP A 258 3.46 -6.56 3.78
CA ASP A 258 3.49 -7.74 4.61
C ASP A 258 3.81 -9.00 3.75
N ASP A 259 3.44 -10.18 4.18
CA ASP A 259 3.81 -11.46 3.55
C ASP A 259 3.12 -11.71 2.22
N HIS A 260 1.80 -11.47 2.15
CA HIS A 260 1.00 -11.73 0.95
C HIS A 260 1.35 -10.83 -0.24
N ASP A 261 1.82 -9.62 0.00
CA ASP A 261 2.30 -8.68 -1.04
C ASP A 261 3.83 -8.70 -1.20
N THR A 262 4.51 -9.63 -0.52
CA THR A 262 5.91 -9.97 -0.76
C THR A 262 6.05 -11.23 -1.59
N VAL A 263 5.53 -12.37 -1.13
CA VAL A 263 5.56 -13.65 -1.86
C VAL A 263 4.36 -14.55 -1.52
N THR A 264 4.14 -14.90 -0.24
CA THR A 264 3.13 -15.86 0.22
C THR A 264 2.94 -15.78 1.73
N ASN A 265 1.83 -16.33 2.25
CA ASN A 265 1.49 -16.36 3.67
C ASN A 265 2.64 -16.78 4.58
N ASP A 266 2.82 -16.05 5.68
CA ASP A 266 3.87 -16.24 6.70
C ASP A 266 5.30 -16.30 6.11
N ALA A 267 5.57 -15.62 4.99
CA ALA A 267 6.84 -15.72 4.27
C ALA A 267 8.02 -15.04 5.01
N TRP A 268 9.21 -15.58 4.78
CA TRP A 268 10.49 -15.01 5.20
C TRP A 268 11.51 -15.11 4.04
N PRO A 269 12.68 -14.47 4.12
CA PRO A 269 13.73 -14.59 3.08
C PRO A 269 13.97 -16.05 2.65
N GLU A 270 14.32 -16.28 1.39
CA GLU A 270 14.45 -17.59 0.73
C GLU A 270 13.14 -18.22 0.23
N ARG A 271 11.97 -17.72 0.64
CA ARG A 271 10.69 -18.19 0.09
C ARG A 271 10.51 -17.70 -1.34
N ARG A 272 9.90 -18.55 -2.15
CA ARG A 272 9.54 -18.24 -3.55
C ARG A 272 8.30 -18.99 -3.96
N VAL A 273 7.58 -18.46 -4.95
CA VAL A 273 6.45 -19.15 -5.58
C VAL A 273 6.65 -19.08 -7.11
N GLY A 274 6.98 -20.21 -7.73
CA GLY A 274 7.36 -20.22 -9.15
C GLY A 274 8.60 -19.36 -9.41
N ASP A 275 8.50 -18.42 -10.34
CA ASP A 275 9.55 -17.46 -10.69
C ASP A 275 9.49 -16.16 -9.86
N LEU A 276 8.47 -16.01 -9.01
CA LEU A 276 8.40 -14.92 -8.04
C LEU A 276 9.29 -15.25 -6.85
N THR A 277 10.51 -14.72 -6.88
CA THR A 277 11.48 -14.82 -5.79
C THR A 277 11.26 -13.73 -4.75
N TRP A 278 11.86 -13.87 -3.55
CA TRP A 278 11.85 -12.87 -2.51
C TRP A 278 12.27 -11.48 -3.01
N ASP A 279 13.43 -11.38 -3.65
CA ASP A 279 13.98 -10.12 -4.18
C ASP A 279 13.04 -9.49 -5.23
N LYS A 280 12.36 -10.31 -6.03
CA LYS A 280 11.38 -9.82 -7.00
C LYS A 280 10.15 -9.26 -6.30
N GLY A 281 9.64 -9.92 -5.27
CA GLY A 281 8.54 -9.42 -4.45
C GLY A 281 8.87 -8.06 -3.82
N LEU A 282 10.03 -7.95 -3.15
CA LEU A 282 10.51 -6.68 -2.60
C LEU A 282 10.65 -5.58 -3.66
N SER A 283 11.19 -5.93 -4.83
CA SER A 283 11.36 -4.99 -5.95
C SER A 283 10.02 -4.49 -6.50
N ILE A 284 9.03 -5.39 -6.65
CA ILE A 284 7.70 -5.05 -7.15
C ILE A 284 6.97 -4.14 -6.15
N PHE A 285 7.08 -4.40 -4.85
CA PHE A 285 6.50 -3.51 -3.86
C PHE A 285 7.04 -2.07 -4.00
N ARG A 286 8.37 -1.88 -4.08
CA ARG A 286 8.99 -0.57 -4.31
C ARG A 286 8.67 0.06 -5.68
N GLU A 287 8.35 -0.78 -6.67
CA GLU A 287 7.90 -0.33 -7.98
C GLU A 287 6.46 0.22 -7.93
N GLN A 288 5.58 -0.44 -7.16
CA GLN A 288 4.14 -0.18 -7.15
C GLN A 288 3.69 0.80 -6.07
N ALA A 289 4.45 0.97 -4.98
CA ALA A 289 4.15 1.93 -3.93
C ALA A 289 4.88 3.28 -4.16
N PRO A 290 4.24 4.44 -3.90
CA PRO A 290 4.90 5.74 -3.95
C PRO A 290 5.80 5.92 -2.73
N MET A 291 7.03 5.42 -2.82
CA MET A 291 7.99 5.45 -1.72
C MET A 291 9.43 5.60 -2.25
N GLY A 292 10.35 6.06 -1.43
CA GLY A 292 11.77 6.10 -1.75
C GLY A 292 12.44 4.71 -1.66
N GLU A 293 13.75 4.69 -1.68
CA GLU A 293 14.54 3.44 -1.59
C GLU A 293 14.49 2.81 -0.19
N GLN A 294 14.39 3.63 0.86
CA GLN A 294 14.33 3.16 2.24
C GLN A 294 12.92 2.72 2.61
N THR A 295 12.81 1.46 3.06
CA THR A 295 11.51 0.83 3.31
C THR A 295 10.99 1.06 4.74
N TYR A 296 11.87 1.31 5.72
CA TYR A 296 11.48 1.78 7.04
C TYR A 296 11.80 3.28 7.20
N ARG A 297 10.88 4.05 7.77
CA ARG A 297 10.99 5.51 7.79
C ARG A 297 10.18 6.14 8.91
N THR A 298 10.49 7.41 9.24
CA THR A 298 9.74 8.21 10.21
C THR A 298 9.29 9.51 9.58
N ARG A 299 8.19 10.05 10.08
CA ARG A 299 7.67 11.36 9.69
C ARG A 299 7.27 12.14 10.93
N ARG A 300 7.92 13.29 11.14
CA ARG A 300 7.44 14.33 12.02
C ARG A 300 6.36 15.10 11.25
N TRP A 301 5.10 14.70 11.41
CA TRP A 301 4.00 15.29 10.65
C TRP A 301 3.71 16.72 11.09
N SER A 302 3.58 16.92 12.42
CA SER A 302 3.31 18.21 13.06
C SER A 302 4.10 18.32 14.35
N LYS A 303 3.93 19.42 15.06
CA LYS A 303 4.45 19.56 16.43
C LYS A 303 3.91 18.45 17.35
N ASP A 304 2.68 18.01 17.09
CA ASP A 304 1.96 17.10 17.99
C ASP A 304 2.16 15.62 17.65
N LEU A 305 2.55 15.28 16.40
CA LEU A 305 2.60 13.91 15.92
C LEU A 305 3.93 13.57 15.24
N GLN A 306 4.54 12.49 15.72
CA GLN A 306 5.55 11.75 14.96
C GLN A 306 5.19 10.28 14.88
N PHE A 307 5.43 9.69 13.71
CA PHE A 307 5.19 8.27 13.53
C PHE A 307 6.37 7.57 12.83
N TRP A 308 6.48 6.27 13.10
CA TRP A 308 7.47 5.37 12.52
C TRP A 308 6.74 4.27 11.75
N LEU A 309 7.22 3.99 10.54
CA LEU A 309 6.78 2.87 9.72
C LEU A 309 7.91 1.86 9.67
N VAL A 310 7.70 0.70 10.22
CA VAL A 310 8.69 -0.37 10.27
C VAL A 310 8.40 -1.48 9.27
N GLU A 311 9.45 -2.16 8.84
CA GLU A 311 9.37 -3.31 7.94
C GLU A 311 9.40 -4.62 8.72
N GLY A 312 8.47 -5.51 8.41
CA GLY A 312 8.36 -6.82 9.02
C GLY A 312 8.92 -7.96 8.19
N ARG A 313 9.30 -7.70 6.93
CA ARG A 313 9.71 -8.75 5.99
C ARG A 313 11.16 -8.62 5.50
N ASP A 314 11.70 -7.40 5.33
CA ASP A 314 13.02 -7.18 4.73
C ASP A 314 14.18 -7.85 5.48
N PHE A 315 14.08 -7.93 6.80
CA PHE A 315 15.22 -8.29 7.68
C PHE A 315 14.95 -9.50 8.57
N ARG A 316 13.78 -10.13 8.40
CA ARG A 316 13.33 -11.16 9.34
C ARG A 316 14.08 -12.48 9.20
N SER A 317 14.30 -13.12 10.33
CA SER A 317 14.73 -14.50 10.44
C SER A 317 13.63 -15.48 9.99
N ALA A 318 14.00 -16.71 9.65
CA ALA A 318 13.02 -17.75 9.38
C ALA A 318 12.10 -17.99 10.58
N ASN A 319 10.80 -18.19 10.32
CA ASN A 319 9.82 -18.47 11.39
C ASN A 319 10.16 -19.73 12.19
N THR A 320 10.88 -20.68 11.58
CA THR A 320 11.33 -21.95 12.17
C THR A 320 12.57 -21.83 13.04
N MET A 321 13.26 -20.68 13.01
CA MET A 321 14.43 -20.45 13.88
C MET A 321 13.97 -20.45 15.34
N PRO A 322 14.74 -21.06 16.28
CA PRO A 322 14.46 -20.95 17.72
C PRO A 322 14.43 -19.49 18.18
N ASP A 323 13.56 -19.19 19.15
CA ASP A 323 13.52 -17.87 19.79
C ASP A 323 14.81 -17.57 20.54
N GLY A 324 15.22 -16.32 20.59
CA GLY A 324 16.43 -15.87 21.27
C GLY A 324 17.05 -14.61 20.64
N PRO A 325 18.23 -14.20 21.14
CA PRO A 325 18.84 -12.91 20.80
C PRO A 325 19.26 -12.77 19.31
N ASP A 326 19.45 -13.89 18.63
CA ASP A 326 19.85 -13.89 17.21
C ASP A 326 18.66 -13.92 16.25
N LYS A 327 17.43 -14.12 16.77
CA LYS A 327 16.21 -14.15 15.98
C LYS A 327 15.54 -12.77 15.96
N THR A 328 15.28 -12.26 14.77
CA THR A 328 14.73 -10.91 14.59
C THR A 328 13.70 -10.84 13.48
N ILE A 329 12.69 -10.00 13.64
CA ILE A 329 11.78 -9.55 12.57
C ILE A 329 12.31 -8.25 11.94
N TRP A 330 12.78 -7.31 12.77
CA TRP A 330 13.17 -5.99 12.31
C TRP A 330 14.63 -5.85 11.88
N GLY A 331 15.50 -6.78 12.28
CA GLY A 331 16.94 -6.63 12.13
C GLY A 331 17.55 -5.62 13.08
N ALA A 332 18.85 -5.71 13.28
CA ALA A 332 19.57 -4.88 14.25
C ALA A 332 19.59 -3.39 13.85
N GLU A 333 19.78 -3.10 12.56
CA GLU A 333 19.89 -1.72 12.07
C GLU A 333 18.56 -0.96 12.19
N GLN A 334 17.45 -1.54 11.73
CA GLN A 334 16.14 -0.92 11.84
C GLN A 334 15.74 -0.71 13.31
N LYS A 335 16.00 -1.70 14.17
CA LYS A 335 15.72 -1.61 15.60
C LYS A 335 16.52 -0.49 16.28
N ALA A 336 17.82 -0.35 15.97
CA ALA A 336 18.66 0.73 16.47
C ALA A 336 18.20 2.11 15.97
N TRP A 337 17.85 2.20 14.66
CA TRP A 337 17.30 3.41 14.06
C TRP A 337 15.98 3.84 14.71
N PHE A 338 15.05 2.89 14.93
CA PHE A 338 13.78 3.15 15.59
C PHE A 338 13.97 3.71 16.99
N LYS A 339 14.77 3.04 17.80
CA LYS A 339 15.08 3.49 19.18
C LYS A 339 15.72 4.86 19.21
N ALA A 340 16.71 5.11 18.38
CA ALA A 340 17.36 6.42 18.29
C ALA A 340 16.40 7.52 17.87
N GLY A 341 15.55 7.25 16.88
CA GLY A 341 14.56 8.20 16.38
C GLY A 341 13.49 8.55 17.42
N VAL A 342 13.04 7.56 18.19
CA VAL A 342 12.09 7.77 19.28
C VAL A 342 12.68 8.61 20.40
N LEU A 343 13.90 8.29 20.86
CA LEU A 343 14.59 9.04 21.91
C LEU A 343 14.92 10.49 21.52
N ALA A 344 15.04 10.79 20.25
CA ALA A 344 15.24 12.13 19.71
C ALA A 344 13.94 12.93 19.52
N SER A 345 12.78 12.28 19.67
CA SER A 345 11.47 12.88 19.41
C SER A 345 10.88 13.53 20.66
N ASP A 346 10.47 14.78 20.53
CA ASP A 346 9.71 15.54 21.54
C ASP A 346 8.20 15.60 21.24
N ALA A 347 7.70 14.82 20.24
CA ALA A 347 6.28 14.78 19.93
C ALA A 347 5.49 14.19 21.11
N PRO A 348 4.39 14.82 21.54
CA PRO A 348 3.52 14.24 22.57
C PRO A 348 2.89 12.92 22.11
N PHE A 349 2.44 12.85 20.85
CA PHE A 349 1.91 11.61 20.29
C PHE A 349 2.95 10.92 19.40
N LYS A 350 3.31 9.68 19.77
CA LYS A 350 4.26 8.83 19.07
C LYS A 350 3.54 7.56 18.63
N ILE A 351 3.51 7.30 17.32
CA ILE A 351 2.80 6.14 16.77
C ILE A 351 3.80 5.23 16.03
N LEU A 352 3.78 3.95 16.37
CA LEU A 352 4.45 2.89 15.65
C LEU A 352 3.45 2.20 14.71
N PHE A 353 3.65 2.29 13.41
CA PHE A 353 2.96 1.51 12.41
C PHE A 353 3.74 0.23 12.10
N SER A 354 3.18 -0.92 12.45
CA SER A 354 3.77 -2.24 12.25
C SER A 354 2.92 -3.08 11.30
N PRO A 355 3.50 -3.81 10.34
CA PRO A 355 2.72 -4.70 9.48
C PRO A 355 2.11 -5.88 10.23
N THR A 356 2.71 -6.29 11.35
CA THR A 356 2.28 -7.44 12.16
C THR A 356 2.19 -7.07 13.64
N PRO A 357 1.38 -7.79 14.44
CA PRO A 357 1.19 -7.53 15.88
C PRO A 357 2.48 -7.49 16.69
N VAL A 358 2.55 -6.55 17.63
CA VAL A 358 3.58 -6.42 18.65
C VAL A 358 3.05 -6.85 20.02
N VAL A 359 1.80 -6.50 20.32
CA VAL A 359 1.10 -6.82 21.57
C VAL A 359 0.18 -8.02 21.38
N GLY A 360 -0.76 -7.95 20.47
CA GLY A 360 -1.80 -8.99 20.28
C GLY A 360 -2.93 -8.84 21.32
N PRO A 361 -3.38 -9.91 21.99
CA PRO A 361 -2.96 -11.31 21.78
C PRO A 361 -3.42 -11.92 20.46
N ASP A 362 -2.67 -12.90 19.99
CA ASP A 362 -2.95 -13.65 18.78
C ASP A 362 -3.29 -15.13 19.09
N ARG A 363 -3.56 -15.90 18.06
CA ARG A 363 -3.83 -17.33 18.12
C ARG A 363 -2.58 -18.09 18.57
N ASP A 364 -2.73 -19.06 19.47
CA ASP A 364 -1.63 -19.83 20.05
C ASP A 364 -0.81 -20.64 19.02
N ASN A 365 -1.40 -20.96 17.86
CA ASN A 365 -0.73 -21.71 16.79
C ASN A 365 0.03 -20.84 15.78
N LYS A 366 -0.03 -19.51 15.90
CA LYS A 366 0.73 -18.60 15.03
C LYS A 366 2.18 -18.45 15.50
N LYS A 367 3.08 -18.19 14.53
CA LYS A 367 4.53 -18.15 14.76
C LYS A 367 5.21 -17.11 13.88
N ASP A 368 4.57 -15.99 13.58
CA ASP A 368 5.01 -15.06 12.56
C ASP A 368 5.14 -13.60 12.99
N ASN A 369 4.83 -13.28 14.25
CA ASN A 369 4.86 -11.92 14.77
C ASN A 369 5.34 -11.84 16.24
N HIS A 370 5.59 -10.63 16.73
CA HIS A 370 6.14 -10.38 18.05
C HIS A 370 5.22 -10.76 19.23
N SER A 371 3.91 -10.89 18.98
CA SER A 371 2.96 -11.34 20.00
C SER A 371 2.96 -12.87 20.19
N ASN A 372 3.67 -13.62 19.33
CA ASN A 372 3.72 -15.07 19.39
C ASN A 372 4.88 -15.58 20.26
N SER A 373 4.68 -16.74 20.93
CA SER A 373 5.62 -17.34 21.87
C SER A 373 7.01 -17.66 21.30
N ASN A 374 7.16 -17.80 19.98
CA ASN A 374 8.45 -18.04 19.33
C ASN A 374 9.18 -16.76 18.87
N TRP A 375 8.68 -15.57 19.27
CA TRP A 375 9.27 -14.26 19.04
C TRP A 375 9.31 -13.41 20.31
N THR A 376 9.23 -14.07 21.47
CA THR A 376 9.14 -13.43 22.78
C THR A 376 10.34 -12.54 23.07
N HIS A 377 11.54 -12.98 22.72
CA HIS A 377 12.78 -12.25 23.02
C HIS A 377 12.78 -10.84 22.40
N GLU A 378 12.52 -10.72 21.10
CA GLU A 378 12.47 -9.40 20.43
C GLU A 378 11.16 -8.66 20.77
N GLY A 379 10.04 -9.37 20.89
CA GLY A 379 8.74 -8.80 21.25
C GLY A 379 8.76 -8.11 22.62
N ASP A 380 9.33 -8.75 23.65
CA ASP A 380 9.45 -8.17 25.00
C ASP A 380 10.36 -6.93 25.00
N GLU A 381 11.47 -6.99 24.25
CA GLU A 381 12.37 -5.84 24.08
C GLU A 381 11.63 -4.63 23.50
N ILE A 382 10.82 -4.85 22.45
CA ILE A 382 10.07 -3.79 21.75
C ILE A 382 8.94 -3.26 22.63
N ARG A 383 8.11 -4.15 23.23
CA ARG A 383 7.02 -3.74 24.13
C ARG A 383 7.54 -2.89 25.30
N LYS A 384 8.60 -3.34 25.95
CA LYS A 384 9.23 -2.57 27.03
C LYS A 384 9.68 -1.18 26.57
N PHE A 385 10.36 -1.11 25.42
CA PHE A 385 10.81 0.17 24.87
C PHE A 385 9.63 1.09 24.48
N CYS A 386 8.56 0.54 23.91
CA CYS A 386 7.35 1.30 23.59
C CYS A 386 6.70 1.87 24.85
N ALA A 387 6.58 1.08 25.92
CA ALA A 387 6.03 1.53 27.20
C ALA A 387 6.85 2.68 27.82
N GLU A 388 8.17 2.52 27.88
CA GLU A 388 9.10 3.52 28.44
C GLU A 388 9.06 4.87 27.69
N ASN A 389 8.52 4.90 26.45
CA ASN A 389 8.50 6.08 25.60
C ASN A 389 7.09 6.49 25.15
N ASN A 390 6.03 5.97 25.76
CA ASN A 390 4.62 6.28 25.49
C ASN A 390 4.27 6.13 24.00
N ILE A 391 4.61 4.96 23.40
CA ILE A 391 4.36 4.68 21.98
C ILE A 391 3.08 3.87 21.85
N ILE A 392 2.17 4.37 21.00
CA ILE A 392 0.95 3.67 20.59
C ILE A 392 1.28 2.82 19.36
N VAL A 393 0.91 1.54 19.39
CA VAL A 393 1.13 0.63 18.25
C VAL A 393 -0.15 0.53 17.43
N ILE A 394 -0.01 0.61 16.10
CA ILE A 394 -1.09 0.31 15.15
C ILE A 394 -0.59 -0.78 14.21
N THR A 395 -1.34 -1.88 14.11
CA THR A 395 -0.88 -3.10 13.45
C THR A 395 -1.76 -3.57 12.30
N GLY A 396 -1.12 -4.23 11.32
CA GLY A 396 -1.74 -4.96 10.21
C GLY A 396 -1.95 -6.45 10.47
N ASP A 397 -2.04 -7.24 9.39
CA ASP A 397 -2.12 -8.72 9.33
C ASP A 397 -3.39 -9.32 9.97
N ARG A 398 -4.04 -8.69 10.91
CA ARG A 398 -5.21 -9.28 11.59
C ARG A 398 -6.50 -8.93 10.87
N HIS A 399 -7.31 -9.96 10.63
CA HIS A 399 -8.59 -9.83 9.93
C HIS A 399 -9.76 -9.55 10.90
N TRP A 400 -9.47 -9.02 12.09
CA TRP A 400 -10.45 -8.63 13.10
C TRP A 400 -10.03 -7.33 13.77
N GLN A 401 -11.00 -6.56 14.22
CA GLN A 401 -10.75 -5.32 14.94
C GLN A 401 -10.46 -5.60 16.40
N TYR A 402 -9.46 -4.94 16.95
CA TYR A 402 -9.22 -4.92 18.39
C TYR A 402 -8.47 -3.66 18.84
N HIS A 403 -8.66 -3.34 20.12
CA HIS A 403 -7.79 -2.52 20.94
C HIS A 403 -7.35 -3.37 22.12
N SER A 404 -6.05 -3.53 22.28
CA SER A 404 -5.45 -4.28 23.40
C SER A 404 -4.48 -3.41 24.17
N ILE A 405 -4.34 -3.74 25.46
CA ILE A 405 -3.32 -3.15 26.34
C ILE A 405 -2.50 -4.34 26.89
N ASP A 406 -1.20 -4.31 26.69
CA ASP A 406 -0.29 -5.37 27.19
C ASP A 406 -0.27 -5.39 28.70
N ASP A 407 -0.64 -6.49 29.33
CA ASP A 407 -0.73 -6.62 30.79
C ASP A 407 0.60 -6.38 31.50
N GLY A 408 1.70 -6.73 30.84
CA GLY A 408 3.04 -6.61 31.43
C GLY A 408 3.63 -5.21 31.35
N THR A 409 3.31 -4.44 30.31
CA THR A 409 3.97 -3.17 30.00
C THR A 409 3.01 -1.97 29.87
N GLY A 410 1.71 -2.22 29.66
CA GLY A 410 0.73 -1.16 29.43
C GLY A 410 0.73 -0.60 28.01
N VAL A 411 1.44 -1.18 27.06
CA VAL A 411 1.47 -0.73 25.67
C VAL A 411 0.12 -0.95 25.00
N HIS A 412 -0.41 0.07 24.35
CA HIS A 412 -1.64 0.00 23.58
C HIS A 412 -1.37 -0.41 22.13
N GLU A 413 -2.17 -1.35 21.62
CA GLU A 413 -2.15 -1.75 20.22
C GLU A 413 -3.55 -1.76 19.61
N PHE A 414 -3.67 -1.23 18.38
CA PHE A 414 -4.91 -1.19 17.60
C PHE A 414 -4.74 -1.96 16.28
N SER A 415 -5.73 -2.79 15.93
CA SER A 415 -5.86 -3.42 14.63
C SER A 415 -7.13 -2.95 13.93
N SER A 416 -6.99 -2.50 12.67
CA SER A 416 -8.13 -2.03 11.87
C SER A 416 -9.09 -3.15 11.44
N GLY A 417 -8.67 -4.41 11.53
CA GLY A 417 -9.34 -5.52 10.88
C GLY A 417 -9.19 -5.47 9.35
N ALA A 418 -9.73 -6.48 8.66
CA ALA A 418 -9.72 -6.51 7.21
C ALA A 418 -10.65 -5.45 6.59
N THR A 419 -10.38 -5.05 5.34
CA THR A 419 -11.13 -3.99 4.63
C THR A 419 -12.59 -4.32 4.33
N THR A 420 -13.03 -5.58 4.47
CA THR A 420 -14.41 -6.01 4.21
C THR A 420 -14.93 -6.98 5.25
N ALA A 421 -16.24 -6.99 5.47
CA ALA A 421 -16.89 -7.94 6.35
C ALA A 421 -16.70 -9.41 5.91
N LYS A 422 -16.59 -9.66 4.59
CA LYS A 422 -16.34 -11.01 4.05
C LYS A 422 -14.93 -11.52 4.28
N HIS A 423 -13.97 -10.64 4.52
CA HIS A 423 -12.59 -11.01 4.81
C HIS A 423 -12.33 -11.11 6.31
N ALA A 424 -13.20 -10.53 7.12
CA ALA A 424 -13.09 -10.63 8.58
C ALA A 424 -13.17 -12.09 9.04
N GLY A 425 -12.30 -12.45 9.98
CA GLY A 425 -12.24 -13.83 10.51
C GLY A 425 -10.86 -14.21 11.03
N GLY A 426 -10.70 -15.50 11.29
CA GLY A 426 -9.42 -16.05 11.75
C GLY A 426 -9.20 -15.95 13.27
N TYR A 427 -10.09 -15.33 14.01
CA TYR A 427 -10.14 -15.27 15.47
C TYR A 427 -11.56 -15.59 15.96
N SER A 428 -11.72 -15.85 17.27
CA SER A 428 -13.02 -16.12 17.88
C SER A 428 -13.20 -15.28 19.14
N LEU A 429 -14.41 -14.83 19.41
CA LEU A 429 -14.74 -14.10 20.64
C LEU A 429 -14.51 -14.95 21.92
N ASP A 430 -14.56 -16.29 21.80
CA ASP A 430 -14.26 -17.21 22.90
C ASP A 430 -12.78 -17.18 23.28
N LEU A 431 -11.91 -16.64 22.43
CA LEU A 431 -10.47 -16.45 22.69
C LEU A 431 -10.16 -15.07 23.27
N ARG A 432 -11.18 -14.29 23.61
CA ARG A 432 -10.98 -12.98 24.27
C ARG A 432 -10.19 -13.14 25.54
N LYS A 433 -9.18 -12.27 25.71
CA LYS A 433 -8.33 -12.19 26.90
C LYS A 433 -8.50 -10.84 27.59
N ASP A 434 -7.95 -10.71 28.78
CA ASP A 434 -8.09 -9.50 29.61
C ASP A 434 -7.44 -8.27 28.95
N GLU A 435 -6.40 -8.46 28.16
CA GLU A 435 -5.74 -7.42 27.37
C GLU A 435 -6.69 -6.72 26.37
N HIS A 436 -7.72 -7.43 25.86
CA HIS A 436 -8.66 -6.86 24.89
C HIS A 436 -9.64 -5.88 25.55
N GLN A 437 -9.40 -4.60 25.38
CA GLN A 437 -10.36 -3.54 25.73
C GLN A 437 -11.55 -3.57 24.76
N TYR A 438 -11.24 -3.79 23.47
CA TYR A 438 -12.21 -3.99 22.41
C TYR A 438 -11.80 -5.18 21.53
N LEU A 439 -12.75 -6.00 21.14
CA LEU A 439 -12.58 -7.12 20.23
C LEU A 439 -13.85 -7.35 19.42
N ALA A 440 -13.74 -7.32 18.10
CA ALA A 440 -14.85 -7.62 17.20
C ALA A 440 -14.34 -8.32 15.92
N ILE A 441 -15.02 -9.42 15.54
CA ILE A 441 -14.66 -10.17 14.33
C ILE A 441 -15.40 -9.55 13.14
N ILE A 442 -14.98 -8.36 12.77
CA ILE A 442 -15.60 -7.52 11.72
C ILE A 442 -14.52 -6.84 10.88
N GLY A 443 -14.91 -6.44 9.67
CA GLY A 443 -14.07 -5.62 8.79
C GLY A 443 -14.35 -4.14 8.95
N GLY A 444 -13.45 -3.30 8.43
CA GLY A 444 -13.58 -1.86 8.45
C GLY A 444 -12.24 -1.15 8.27
N PHE A 445 -12.04 -0.06 9.02
CA PHE A 445 -10.81 0.73 9.03
C PHE A 445 -10.63 1.45 10.36
N LEU A 446 -9.44 1.99 10.62
CA LEU A 446 -9.17 2.89 11.75
C LEU A 446 -9.08 4.34 11.29
N SER A 447 -9.45 5.27 12.18
CA SER A 447 -9.01 6.66 12.11
C SER A 447 -8.39 7.11 13.43
N GLY A 448 -7.41 8.00 13.33
CA GLY A 448 -6.91 8.80 14.45
C GLY A 448 -7.24 10.27 14.22
N GLU A 449 -7.64 10.95 15.27
CA GLU A 449 -7.92 12.39 15.26
C GLU A 449 -7.18 13.08 16.39
N ILE A 450 -6.29 14.00 16.05
CA ILE A 450 -5.68 14.91 17.03
C ILE A 450 -6.51 16.19 17.03
N SER A 451 -7.01 16.57 18.21
CA SER A 451 -7.83 17.77 18.38
C SER A 451 -7.36 18.58 19.57
N THR A 452 -7.62 19.89 19.50
CA THR A 452 -7.36 20.81 20.61
C THR A 452 -8.53 20.80 21.59
N THR A 453 -8.26 20.50 22.85
CA THR A 453 -9.24 20.51 23.94
C THR A 453 -8.91 21.63 24.94
N GLN A 454 -9.76 21.80 25.98
CA GLN A 454 -9.49 22.75 27.07
C GLN A 454 -8.28 22.35 27.92
N ASN A 455 -7.90 21.06 27.90
CA ASN A 455 -6.83 20.48 28.72
C ASN A 455 -5.54 20.21 27.94
N GLY A 456 -5.44 20.62 26.68
CA GLY A 456 -4.30 20.35 25.80
C GLY A 456 -4.71 19.61 24.54
N LYS A 457 -3.80 18.86 23.95
CA LYS A 457 -4.09 18.02 22.78
C LYS A 457 -4.61 16.64 23.19
N GLN A 458 -5.54 16.13 22.44
CA GLN A 458 -6.13 14.81 22.58
C GLN A 458 -6.00 14.03 21.27
N LEU A 459 -5.59 12.78 21.34
CA LEU A 459 -5.63 11.83 20.24
C LEU A 459 -6.79 10.86 20.47
N THR A 460 -7.78 10.85 19.59
CA THR A 460 -8.89 9.90 19.60
C THR A 460 -8.67 8.86 18.51
N MET A 461 -8.60 7.58 18.89
CA MET A 461 -8.57 6.44 17.98
C MET A 461 -9.97 5.86 17.80
N ARG A 462 -10.43 5.67 16.54
CA ARG A 462 -11.76 5.12 16.25
C ARG A 462 -11.69 3.93 15.32
N HIS A 463 -12.35 2.84 15.72
CA HIS A 463 -12.67 1.73 14.83
C HIS A 463 -13.95 2.03 14.07
N HIS A 464 -13.90 1.94 12.75
CA HIS A 464 -15.04 2.11 11.87
C HIS A 464 -15.46 0.77 11.26
N LEU A 465 -16.77 0.58 11.09
CA LEU A 465 -17.32 -0.48 10.26
C LEU A 465 -17.08 -0.17 8.77
N VAL A 466 -17.37 -1.13 7.91
CA VAL A 466 -17.23 -0.97 6.45
C VAL A 466 -18.12 0.14 5.87
N ASP A 467 -19.21 0.51 6.53
CA ASP A 467 -20.12 1.60 6.15
C ASP A 467 -19.73 2.98 6.71
N GLY A 468 -18.58 3.05 7.42
CA GLY A 468 -18.04 4.27 8.01
C GLY A 468 -18.58 4.62 9.40
N SER A 469 -19.57 3.88 9.92
CA SER A 469 -20.08 4.08 11.29
C SER A 469 -19.00 3.70 12.33
N ILE A 470 -19.01 4.39 13.47
CA ILE A 470 -18.05 4.17 14.56
C ILE A 470 -18.54 2.99 15.42
N ALA A 471 -17.68 1.99 15.57
CA ALA A 471 -17.92 0.82 16.40
C ALA A 471 -17.30 0.95 17.82
N TYR A 472 -16.20 1.67 17.93
CA TYR A 472 -15.46 1.87 19.18
C TYR A 472 -14.57 3.10 19.06
N GLU A 473 -14.35 3.82 20.18
CA GLU A 473 -13.37 4.89 20.27
C GLU A 473 -12.64 4.85 21.61
N TYR A 474 -11.43 5.40 21.60
CA TYR A 474 -10.55 5.54 22.77
C TYR A 474 -9.76 6.85 22.66
N ASP A 475 -9.71 7.57 23.79
CA ASP A 475 -9.05 8.87 23.90
C ASP A 475 -7.73 8.79 24.67
N TYR A 476 -6.71 9.43 24.15
CA TYR A 476 -5.44 9.71 24.83
C TYR A 476 -5.30 11.20 25.07
N SER A 477 -4.82 11.60 26.24
CA SER A 477 -4.43 12.97 26.52
C SER A 477 -2.90 13.13 26.46
N ASP A 478 -2.41 14.32 26.10
CA ASP A 478 -0.99 14.64 26.12
C ASP A 478 -0.40 14.78 27.53
N SER A 479 -1.26 14.66 28.55
CA SER A 479 -0.90 14.70 29.98
C SER A 479 -0.79 13.31 30.63
N GLU A 480 -1.07 12.24 29.90
CA GLU A 480 -0.86 10.83 30.29
C GLU A 480 0.47 10.33 29.71
#